data_a7773e28d4c3254003f9ae690110db3a
#
_entry.id   a7773e28d4c3254003f9ae690110db3a
#
_cell.length_a   1.000
_cell.length_b   1.000
_cell.length_c   1.000
_cell.angle_alpha   90.00
_cell.angle_beta   90.00
_cell.angle_gamma   90.00
#
_symmetry.space_group_name_H-M   'P 1'
#
loop_
_entity.id
_entity.type
_entity.pdbx_description
1 polymer ?
#
loop_
_entity_poly.entity_id
_entity_poly.type
_entity_poly.pdbx_seq_one_letter_code
_entity_poly.pdbx_strand_id
1 'polypeptide(L)'
;MIELANKNAKSSGLSNTSFIEASITSIPLPDSSVDCIISNCVINLVPKNDKPTVFQEIARILKPGGRVAVSDILARKELPGSIVNDMALYVGCVAGASQIAEYEEYLQRAGFEGMAYILSQKESIFAD
;
A
#
# COMPACT_ATOMS: atom_id res chain seq x y z
N MET A 1 -8.99 5.44 -16.54
CA MET A 1 -9.37 4.72 -15.28
C MET A 1 -10.41 5.45 -14.47
N ILE A 2 -10.24 6.72 -14.14
CA ILE A 2 -11.21 7.50 -13.34
C ILE A 2 -12.59 7.57 -13.99
N GLU A 3 -12.67 7.82 -15.30
CA GLU A 3 -13.95 7.83 -16.04
C GLU A 3 -14.68 6.49 -15.95
N LEU A 4 -13.95 5.37 -16.09
CA LEU A 4 -14.51 4.03 -15.97
C LEU A 4 -15.00 3.76 -14.54
N ALA A 5 -14.24 4.17 -13.52
CA ALA A 5 -14.63 4.04 -12.13
C ALA A 5 -15.93 4.82 -11.82
N ASN A 6 -16.02 6.06 -12.29
CA ASN A 6 -17.23 6.88 -12.15
C ASN A 6 -18.43 6.26 -12.87
N LYS A 7 -18.22 5.74 -14.09
CA LYS A 7 -19.26 5.05 -14.85
C LYS A 7 -19.78 3.82 -14.11
N ASN A 8 -18.88 3.00 -13.57
CA ASN A 8 -19.24 1.79 -12.84
C ASN A 8 -20.00 2.12 -11.54
N ALA A 9 -19.55 3.13 -10.79
CA ALA A 9 -20.25 3.58 -9.60
C ALA A 9 -21.68 4.05 -9.91
N LYS A 10 -21.84 4.85 -10.98
CA LYS A 10 -23.15 5.32 -11.42
C LYS A 10 -24.06 4.16 -11.85
N SER A 11 -23.52 3.20 -12.60
CA SER A 11 -24.28 2.02 -13.05
C SER A 11 -24.70 1.12 -11.88
N SER A 12 -23.93 1.11 -10.80
CA SER A 12 -24.21 0.35 -9.57
C SER A 12 -25.06 1.12 -8.55
N GLY A 13 -25.49 2.33 -8.88
CA GLY A 13 -26.30 3.16 -8.00
C GLY A 13 -25.55 3.68 -6.76
N LEU A 14 -24.22 3.72 -6.80
CA LEU A 14 -23.39 4.19 -5.70
C LEU A 14 -23.29 5.72 -5.74
N SER A 15 -23.80 6.38 -4.71
CA SER A 15 -23.76 7.85 -4.57
C SER A 15 -22.75 8.35 -3.54
N ASN A 16 -22.19 7.45 -2.73
CA ASN A 16 -21.26 7.74 -1.63
C ASN A 16 -19.79 7.49 -1.98
N THR A 17 -19.46 7.43 -3.27
CA THR A 17 -18.11 7.18 -3.77
C THR A 17 -17.58 8.37 -4.55
N SER A 18 -16.28 8.63 -4.41
CA SER A 18 -15.56 9.64 -5.17
C SER A 18 -14.21 9.07 -5.61
N PHE A 19 -13.80 9.35 -6.83
CA PHE A 19 -12.53 8.88 -7.40
C PHE A 19 -11.66 10.08 -7.73
N ILE A 20 -10.43 10.06 -7.19
CA ILE A 20 -9.47 11.14 -7.35
C ILE A 20 -8.21 10.57 -7.98
N GLU A 21 -7.73 11.19 -9.05
CA GLU A 21 -6.42 10.88 -9.63
C GLU A 21 -5.34 11.66 -8.88
N ALA A 22 -4.42 10.92 -8.26
CA ALA A 22 -3.35 11.52 -7.46
C ALA A 22 -2.16 10.56 -7.31
N SER A 23 -1.02 11.10 -6.92
CA SER A 23 0.10 10.29 -6.43
C SER A 23 -0.14 9.85 -5.00
N ILE A 24 0.20 8.59 -4.70
CA ILE A 24 0.10 8.05 -3.33
C ILE A 24 1.06 8.75 -2.34
N THR A 25 2.07 9.43 -2.86
CA THR A 25 3.02 10.24 -2.05
C THR A 25 2.55 11.66 -1.82
N SER A 26 1.45 12.07 -2.45
CA SER A 26 0.86 13.41 -2.31
C SER A 26 -0.64 13.34 -2.58
N ILE A 27 -1.40 12.99 -1.56
CA ILE A 27 -2.85 12.79 -1.66
C ILE A 27 -3.57 14.11 -1.42
N PRO A 28 -4.45 14.56 -2.35
CA PRO A 28 -5.13 15.85 -2.24
C PRO A 28 -6.30 15.81 -1.26
N LEU A 29 -6.04 15.39 -0.05
CA LEU A 29 -6.98 15.38 1.07
C LEU A 29 -6.39 16.15 2.26
N PRO A 30 -7.22 16.83 3.05
CA PRO A 30 -6.76 17.51 4.26
C PRO A 30 -6.17 16.55 5.30
N ASP A 31 -5.35 17.08 6.20
CA ASP A 31 -4.89 16.34 7.37
C ASP A 31 -6.07 15.86 8.21
N SER A 32 -5.94 14.68 8.79
CA SER A 32 -6.95 14.14 9.72
C SER A 32 -8.38 14.16 9.15
N SER A 33 -8.54 13.74 7.89
CA SER A 33 -9.82 13.80 7.16
C SER A 33 -10.50 12.44 6.96
N VAL A 34 -9.78 11.33 7.14
CA VAL A 34 -10.32 9.98 6.89
C VAL A 34 -10.22 9.10 8.14
N ASP A 35 -11.16 8.19 8.29
CA ASP A 35 -11.27 7.31 9.44
C ASP A 35 -10.55 5.97 9.24
N CYS A 36 -10.52 5.49 8.00
CA CYS A 36 -9.91 4.21 7.64
C CYS A 36 -9.33 4.26 6.22
N ILE A 37 -8.19 3.61 6.04
CA ILE A 37 -7.56 3.43 4.74
C ILE A 37 -7.36 1.94 4.50
N ILE A 38 -7.67 1.49 3.30
CA ILE A 38 -7.36 0.13 2.84
C ILE A 38 -6.52 0.19 1.57
N SER A 39 -5.52 -0.67 1.49
CA SER A 39 -4.63 -0.79 0.33
C SER A 39 -4.41 -2.26 0.00
N ASN A 40 -4.45 -2.58 -1.29
CA ASN A 40 -4.22 -3.93 -1.78
C ASN A 40 -3.25 -3.91 -2.97
N CYS A 41 -2.07 -4.49 -2.79
CA CYS A 41 -1.02 -4.64 -3.81
C CYS A 41 -0.59 -3.35 -4.51
N VAL A 42 -0.64 -2.21 -3.83
CA VAL A 42 -0.27 -0.90 -4.40
C VAL A 42 1.09 -0.44 -3.90
N ILE A 43 1.39 -0.63 -2.63
CA ILE A 43 2.60 -0.06 -2.00
C ILE A 43 3.87 -0.70 -2.58
N ASN A 44 3.82 -1.97 -2.96
CA ASN A 44 4.96 -2.63 -3.60
C ASN A 44 5.31 -2.08 -4.99
N LEU A 45 4.41 -1.35 -5.64
CA LEU A 45 4.67 -0.66 -6.91
C LEU A 45 5.40 0.67 -6.71
N VAL A 46 5.46 1.17 -5.49
CA VAL A 46 6.16 2.42 -5.16
C VAL A 46 7.67 2.13 -5.05
N PRO A 47 8.54 2.98 -5.61
CA PRO A 47 9.98 2.86 -5.43
C PRO A 47 10.37 2.80 -3.95
N LYS A 48 11.37 2.01 -3.63
CA LYS A 48 11.78 1.75 -2.24
C LYS A 48 12.00 3.04 -1.44
N ASN A 49 12.65 4.04 -2.05
CA ASN A 49 12.97 5.30 -1.39
C ASN A 49 11.73 6.16 -1.08
N ASP A 50 10.63 5.94 -1.79
CA ASP A 50 9.39 6.70 -1.64
C ASP A 50 8.39 6.02 -0.69
N LYS A 51 8.60 4.76 -0.35
CA LYS A 51 7.71 4.02 0.56
C LYS A 51 7.53 4.67 1.93
N PRO A 52 8.59 5.17 2.61
CA PRO A 52 8.40 5.92 3.85
C PRO A 52 7.47 7.11 3.71
N THR A 53 7.55 7.84 2.59
CA THR A 53 6.68 8.98 2.30
C THR A 53 5.22 8.54 2.15
N VAL A 54 4.95 7.39 1.55
CA VAL A 54 3.58 6.83 1.46
C VAL A 54 2.97 6.64 2.83
N PHE A 55 3.70 6.04 3.77
CA PHE A 55 3.20 5.81 5.12
C PHE A 55 3.02 7.11 5.91
N GLN A 56 3.89 8.09 5.71
CA GLN A 56 3.73 9.42 6.29
C GLN A 56 2.48 10.11 5.75
N GLU A 57 2.21 10.00 4.46
CA GLU A 57 1.03 10.56 3.82
C GLU A 57 -0.25 9.88 4.31
N ILE A 58 -0.25 8.57 4.43
CA ILE A 58 -1.35 7.80 5.04
C ILE A 58 -1.62 8.29 6.47
N ALA A 59 -0.57 8.43 7.28
CA ALA A 59 -0.70 8.94 8.64
C ALA A 59 -1.22 10.37 8.71
N ARG A 60 -0.81 11.22 7.77
CA ARG A 60 -1.25 12.61 7.68
C ARG A 60 -2.75 12.73 7.49
N ILE A 61 -3.32 11.97 6.55
CA ILE A 61 -4.75 12.07 6.21
C ILE A 61 -5.66 11.28 7.16
N LEU A 62 -5.11 10.30 7.91
CA LEU A 62 -5.87 9.59 8.94
C LEU A 62 -6.14 10.47 10.15
N LYS A 63 -7.38 10.41 10.65
CA LYS A 63 -7.72 11.00 11.94
C LYS A 63 -7.00 10.26 13.08
N PRO A 64 -6.74 10.93 14.23
CA PRO A 64 -6.30 10.24 15.44
C PRO A 64 -7.25 9.09 15.78
N GLY A 65 -6.69 7.90 16.04
CA GLY A 65 -7.47 6.68 16.24
C GLY A 65 -7.95 6.00 14.95
N GLY A 66 -7.65 6.56 13.79
CA GLY A 66 -7.92 5.95 12.48
C GLY A 66 -7.09 4.69 12.25
N ARG A 67 -7.51 3.86 11.29
CA ARG A 67 -6.89 2.57 10.99
C ARG A 67 -6.45 2.49 9.54
N VAL A 68 -5.36 1.78 9.32
CA VAL A 68 -4.92 1.37 7.97
C VAL A 68 -4.84 -0.14 7.90
N ALA A 69 -5.37 -0.71 6.83
CA ALA A 69 -5.22 -2.13 6.51
C ALA A 69 -4.53 -2.27 5.15
N VAL A 70 -3.43 -3.00 5.12
CA VAL A 70 -2.63 -3.22 3.92
C VAL A 70 -2.56 -4.71 3.63
N SER A 71 -2.83 -5.10 2.39
CA SER A 71 -2.63 -6.44 1.88
C SER A 71 -1.60 -6.38 0.76
N ASP A 72 -0.38 -6.81 1.06
CA ASP A 72 0.75 -6.80 0.13
C ASP A 72 1.61 -8.06 0.28
N ILE A 73 2.40 -8.36 -0.75
CA ILE A 73 3.42 -9.40 -0.69
C ILE A 73 4.61 -8.86 0.09
N LEU A 74 5.07 -9.61 1.08
CA LEU A 74 6.26 -9.27 1.85
C LEU A 74 7.37 -10.32 1.60
N ALA A 75 8.60 -9.85 1.52
CA ALA A 75 9.77 -10.69 1.40
C ALA A 75 10.24 -11.17 2.78
N ARG A 76 10.54 -12.47 2.91
CA ARG A 76 11.12 -13.03 4.14
C ARG A 76 12.60 -12.69 4.29
N LYS A 77 13.29 -12.48 3.18
CA LYS A 77 14.70 -12.12 3.10
C LYS A 77 14.91 -11.15 1.94
N GLU A 78 16.07 -10.55 1.87
CA GLU A 78 16.43 -9.69 0.76
C GLU A 78 16.28 -10.40 -0.60
N LEU A 79 15.64 -9.72 -1.55
CA LEU A 79 15.41 -10.27 -2.88
C LEU A 79 16.70 -10.19 -3.72
N PRO A 80 17.04 -11.25 -4.47
CA PRO A 80 18.15 -11.20 -5.44
C PRO A 80 17.95 -10.09 -6.48
N GLY A 81 19.05 -9.50 -6.95
CA GLY A 81 19.01 -8.44 -7.96
C GLY A 81 18.29 -8.85 -9.25
N SER A 82 18.37 -10.13 -9.64
CA SER A 82 17.65 -10.67 -10.80
C SER A 82 16.14 -10.57 -10.66
N ILE A 83 15.62 -10.67 -9.45
CA ILE A 83 14.19 -10.53 -9.15
C ILE A 83 13.81 -9.05 -9.07
N VAL A 84 14.60 -8.25 -8.37
CA VAL A 84 14.33 -6.81 -8.19
C VAL A 84 14.27 -6.07 -9.53
N ASN A 85 15.10 -6.48 -10.49
CA ASN A 85 15.19 -5.85 -11.80
C ASN A 85 14.27 -6.49 -12.87
N ASP A 86 13.46 -7.47 -12.50
CA ASP A 86 12.53 -8.11 -13.42
C ASP A 86 11.22 -7.32 -13.52
N MET A 87 10.93 -6.81 -14.71
CA MET A 87 9.75 -5.96 -14.94
C MET A 87 8.44 -6.75 -14.76
N ALA A 88 8.38 -8.01 -15.15
CA ALA A 88 7.19 -8.83 -14.99
C ALA A 88 6.89 -9.09 -13.51
N LEU A 89 7.93 -9.35 -12.72
CA LEU A 89 7.82 -9.51 -11.28
C LEU A 89 7.52 -8.18 -10.56
N TYR A 90 7.98 -7.06 -11.09
CA TYR A 90 7.64 -5.74 -10.58
C TYR A 90 6.14 -5.45 -10.75
N VAL A 91 5.59 -5.66 -11.93
CA VAL A 91 4.15 -5.50 -12.20
C VAL A 91 3.31 -6.48 -11.35
N GLY A 92 3.84 -7.66 -11.07
CA GLY A 92 3.24 -8.64 -10.16
C GLY A 92 3.41 -8.33 -8.66
N CYS A 93 3.91 -7.15 -8.30
CA CYS A 93 4.16 -6.71 -6.92
C CYS A 93 5.23 -7.52 -6.16
N VAL A 94 5.98 -8.39 -6.82
CA VAL A 94 7.00 -9.25 -6.20
C VAL A 94 8.35 -8.54 -6.10
N ALA A 95 8.81 -7.93 -7.20
CA ALA A 95 10.12 -7.27 -7.25
C ALA A 95 10.23 -6.06 -6.30
N GLY A 96 9.13 -5.41 -6.02
CA GLY A 96 9.04 -4.30 -5.07
C GLY A 96 8.71 -4.71 -3.63
N ALA A 97 8.64 -6.02 -3.33
CA ALA A 97 8.28 -6.50 -2.00
C ALA A 97 9.33 -6.08 -0.96
N SER A 98 8.87 -5.38 0.07
CA SER A 98 9.69 -5.04 1.23
C SER A 98 9.75 -6.19 2.22
N GLN A 99 10.80 -6.22 3.04
CA GLN A 99 10.86 -7.14 4.17
C GLN A 99 9.88 -6.72 5.27
N ILE A 100 9.47 -7.67 6.09
CA ILE A 100 8.56 -7.40 7.23
C ILE A 100 9.14 -6.31 8.14
N ALA A 101 10.44 -6.41 8.48
CA ALA A 101 11.11 -5.43 9.33
C ALA A 101 11.13 -4.01 8.72
N GLU A 102 11.25 -3.90 7.40
CA GLU A 102 11.18 -2.60 6.70
C GLU A 102 9.78 -1.99 6.81
N TYR A 103 8.74 -2.82 6.66
CA TYR A 103 7.36 -2.38 6.82
C TYR A 103 7.05 -1.90 8.23
N GLU A 104 7.54 -2.64 9.24
CA GLU A 104 7.44 -2.23 10.64
C GLU A 104 8.11 -0.87 10.87
N GLU A 105 9.30 -0.68 10.33
CA GLU A 105 10.03 0.58 10.45
C GLU A 105 9.27 1.74 9.79
N TYR A 106 8.71 1.54 8.60
CA TYR A 106 7.92 2.58 7.92
C TYR A 106 6.69 2.98 8.74
N LEU A 107 5.98 2.02 9.30
CA LEU A 107 4.81 2.27 10.15
C LEU A 107 5.18 2.98 11.45
N GLN A 108 6.23 2.53 12.14
CA GLN A 108 6.71 3.15 13.37
C GLN A 108 7.16 4.61 13.15
N ARG A 109 7.92 4.85 12.09
CA ARG A 109 8.35 6.22 11.73
C ARG A 109 7.19 7.14 11.39
N ALA A 110 6.11 6.62 10.84
CA ALA A 110 4.91 7.37 10.55
C ALA A 110 4.01 7.59 11.79
N GLY A 111 4.34 6.99 12.94
CA GLY A 111 3.62 7.15 14.20
C GLY A 111 2.50 6.15 14.44
N PHE A 112 2.46 5.04 13.69
CA PHE A 112 1.48 3.98 13.92
C PHE A 112 1.83 3.13 15.14
N GLU A 113 0.81 2.79 15.92
CA GLU A 113 0.89 1.91 17.08
C GLU A 113 -0.07 0.72 16.93
N GLY A 114 0.19 -0.35 17.68
CA GLY A 114 -0.73 -1.48 17.74
C GLY A 114 -0.81 -2.30 16.45
N MET A 115 0.32 -2.58 15.84
CA MET A 115 0.39 -3.38 14.61
C MET A 115 0.04 -4.83 14.85
N ALA A 116 -0.79 -5.39 13.98
CA ALA A 116 -1.10 -6.82 13.94
C ALA A 116 -0.90 -7.37 12.52
N TYR A 117 -0.32 -8.56 12.43
CA TYR A 117 -0.09 -9.24 11.15
C TYR A 117 -0.93 -10.49 11.06
N ILE A 118 -1.51 -10.69 9.89
CA ILE A 118 -2.05 -11.97 9.47
C ILE A 118 -1.20 -12.45 8.31
N LEU A 119 -0.27 -13.35 8.59
CA LEU A 119 0.56 -13.98 7.55
C LEU A 119 -0.24 -15.13 6.94
N SER A 120 -0.76 -14.92 5.74
CA SER A 120 -1.25 -16.02 4.92
C SER A 120 -0.04 -16.75 4.34
N GLN A 121 0.18 -17.99 4.77
CA GLN A 121 1.16 -18.88 4.13
C GLN A 121 0.60 -19.34 2.78
N LYS A 122 0.77 -18.55 1.74
CA LYS A 122 0.92 -19.13 0.40
C LYS A 122 2.37 -19.58 0.29
N GLU A 123 2.55 -20.82 -0.16
CA GLU A 123 3.86 -21.42 -0.42
C GLU A 123 4.79 -20.41 -1.09
N SER A 124 6.03 -20.34 -0.62
CA SER A 124 7.03 -19.46 -1.20
C SER A 124 7.21 -19.84 -2.66
N ILE A 125 6.88 -18.94 -3.56
CA ILE A 125 7.11 -19.11 -5.00
C ILE A 125 8.60 -19.29 -5.29
N PHE A 126 9.43 -18.97 -4.33
CA PHE A 126 10.88 -19.14 -4.33
C PHE A 126 11.26 -19.93 -3.05
N ALA A 127 11.11 -21.25 -3.10
CA ALA A 127 11.70 -22.13 -2.12
C ALA A 127 13.21 -22.19 -2.38
N ASP A 128 13.99 -21.83 -1.36
CA ASP A 128 15.46 -21.88 -1.24
C ASP A 128 16.25 -20.85 -2.05
#